data_64b52c4d12561fab973b038bee1d88c3
#
_entry.id   64b52c4d12561fab973b038bee1d88c3
#
_cell.length_a   1.000
_cell.length_b   1.000
_cell.length_c   1.000
_cell.angle_alpha   90.00
_cell.angle_beta   90.00
_cell.angle_gamma   90.00
#
_symmetry.space_group_name_H-M   'P 1'
#
loop_
_entity.id
_entity.type
_entity.pdbx_description
1 polymer ?
#
loop_
_entity_poly.entity_id
_entity_poly.type
_entity_poly.pdbx_seq_one_letter_code
_entity_poly.pdbx_strand_id
1 'polypeptide(L)'
;MYKLTIYGGNDKYGNPEGIQRLDLFRGELYTIVGNTGSGKSRLIKDIEQLANHDTITQRSVFIDDTNFSWEERQQRSLHFVAHLGQNMRFMLDTTVEDFLNLHACCRAKQINSDEIICHANQITPEAIMPNQSLNLLSGGQTRALMIADIAFIC
;
A
#
# COMPACT_ATOMS: atom_id res chain seq x y z
N MET A 1 6.99 19.19 0.22
CA MET A 1 6.46 18.46 1.38
C MET A 1 5.26 17.69 0.87
N TYR A 2 5.31 16.37 0.85
CA TYR A 2 4.17 15.62 0.29
C TYR A 2 3.01 15.59 1.29
N LYS A 3 1.89 16.10 0.85
CA LYS A 3 0.62 16.10 1.56
C LYS A 3 -0.41 15.35 0.72
N LEU A 4 -1.10 14.39 1.33
CA LEU A 4 -2.26 13.75 0.72
C LEU A 4 -3.51 14.39 1.30
N THR A 5 -4.33 15.01 0.47
CA THR A 5 -5.60 15.61 0.86
C THR A 5 -6.75 14.77 0.32
N ILE A 6 -7.65 14.35 1.18
CA ILE A 6 -8.84 13.58 0.84
C ILE A 6 -10.05 14.45 1.12
N TYR A 7 -10.83 14.72 0.09
CA TYR A 7 -12.15 15.35 0.26
C TYR A 7 -13.21 14.27 0.42
N GLY A 8 -14.10 14.49 1.39
CA GLY A 8 -15.19 13.61 1.69
C GLY A 8 -16.15 13.44 0.52
N GLY A 9 -16.85 12.35 0.53
CA GLY A 9 -17.83 11.97 -0.47
C GLY A 9 -19.13 11.53 0.17
N ASN A 10 -19.68 10.43 -0.33
CA ASN A 10 -20.95 9.89 0.11
C ASN A 10 -20.79 8.50 0.73
N ASP A 11 -21.66 8.17 1.66
CA ASP A 11 -21.82 6.83 2.20
C ASP A 11 -22.49 5.89 1.16
N LYS A 12 -22.68 4.62 1.52
CA LYS A 12 -23.33 3.62 0.66
C LYS A 12 -24.82 3.90 0.34
N TYR A 13 -25.41 4.86 1.01
CA TYR A 13 -26.80 5.29 0.80
C TYR A 13 -26.90 6.62 0.06
N GLY A 14 -25.76 7.20 -0.32
CA GLY A 14 -25.70 8.50 -1.01
C GLY A 14 -25.75 9.72 -0.09
N ASN A 15 -25.67 9.53 1.23
CA ASN A 15 -25.63 10.65 2.16
C ASN A 15 -24.21 11.19 2.28
N PRO A 16 -24.02 12.52 2.41
CA PRO A 16 -22.71 13.11 2.63
C PRO A 16 -22.03 12.54 3.87
N GLU A 17 -20.73 12.29 3.77
CA GLU A 17 -19.91 11.86 4.90
C GLU A 17 -19.68 13.01 5.88
N GLY A 18 -19.52 12.66 7.17
CA GLY A 18 -19.24 13.66 8.21
C GLY A 18 -17.85 14.31 8.10
N ILE A 19 -16.91 13.64 7.42
CA ILE A 19 -15.55 14.15 7.16
C ILE A 19 -15.58 14.86 5.81
N GLN A 20 -15.45 16.18 5.83
CA GLN A 20 -15.41 16.95 4.58
C GLN A 20 -13.99 17.01 3.99
N ARG A 21 -12.97 17.00 4.83
CA ARG A 21 -11.57 17.05 4.42
C ARG A 21 -10.67 16.37 5.44
N LEU A 22 -9.69 15.62 4.95
CA LEU A 22 -8.63 14.99 5.74
C LEU A 22 -7.29 15.24 5.06
N ASP A 23 -6.35 15.82 5.77
CA ASP A 23 -4.97 16.03 5.32
C ASP A 23 -4.05 15.03 6.02
N LEU A 24 -3.27 14.28 5.24
CA LEU A 24 -2.25 13.35 5.72
C LEU A 24 -0.88 13.85 5.27
N PHE A 25 0.08 13.91 6.20
CA PHE A 25 1.41 14.44 5.94
C PHE A 25 2.45 13.33 5.89
N ARG A 26 3.45 13.53 5.06
CA ARG A 26 4.57 12.61 4.93
C ARG A 26 5.32 12.45 6.26
N GLY A 27 5.68 11.22 6.59
CA GLY A 27 6.44 10.87 7.79
C GLY A 27 5.57 10.69 9.04
N GLU A 28 4.27 10.89 8.95
CA GLU A 28 3.33 10.67 10.05
C GLU A 28 2.66 9.30 9.95
N LEU A 29 2.28 8.75 11.09
CA LEU A 29 1.52 7.50 11.21
C LEU A 29 0.07 7.83 11.56
N TYR A 30 -0.86 7.39 10.72
CA TYR A 30 -2.29 7.57 10.93
C TYR A 30 -2.98 6.25 11.19
N THR A 31 -3.86 6.22 12.18
CA THR A 31 -4.69 5.05 12.49
C THR A 31 -6.14 5.34 12.19
N ILE A 32 -6.76 4.52 11.34
CA ILE A 32 -8.17 4.61 11.00
C ILE A 32 -8.95 3.60 11.84
N VAL A 33 -9.77 4.09 12.76
CA VAL A 33 -10.60 3.27 13.65
C VAL A 33 -12.08 3.46 13.34
N GLY A 34 -12.88 2.46 13.64
CA GLY A 34 -14.33 2.50 13.44
C GLY A 34 -14.94 1.10 13.37
N ASN A 35 -16.25 1.01 13.46
CA ASN A 35 -17.00 -0.24 13.44
C ASN A 35 -16.86 -0.99 12.10
N THR A 36 -17.14 -2.28 12.09
CA THR A 36 -17.26 -3.06 10.86
C THR A 36 -18.32 -2.44 9.96
N GLY A 37 -18.01 -2.27 8.69
CA GLY A 37 -18.93 -1.62 7.72
C GLY A 37 -18.89 -0.08 7.70
N SER A 38 -18.05 0.58 8.52
CA SER A 38 -17.94 2.06 8.53
C SER A 38 -17.18 2.66 7.34
N GLY A 39 -16.80 1.87 6.35
CA GLY A 39 -16.17 2.38 5.13
C GLY A 39 -14.63 2.49 5.16
N LYS A 40 -13.94 2.03 6.22
CA LYS A 40 -12.47 2.08 6.33
C LYS A 40 -11.73 1.52 5.12
N SER A 41 -12.08 0.29 4.73
CA SER A 41 -11.46 -0.37 3.57
C SER A 41 -11.79 0.33 2.25
N ARG A 42 -12.92 1.01 2.17
CA ARG A 42 -13.27 1.79 0.99
C ARG A 42 -12.44 3.08 0.92
N LEU A 43 -12.22 3.75 2.05
CA LEU A 43 -11.34 4.90 2.13
C LEU A 43 -9.92 4.55 1.67
N ILE A 44 -9.36 3.42 2.14
CA ILE A 44 -8.04 2.97 1.70
C ILE A 44 -8.01 2.71 0.19
N LYS A 45 -9.06 2.08 -0.38
CA LYS A 45 -9.15 1.86 -1.83
C LYS A 45 -9.24 3.16 -2.62
N ASP A 46 -9.99 4.15 -2.14
CA ASP A 46 -10.09 5.45 -2.79
C ASP A 46 -8.73 6.19 -2.76
N ILE A 47 -7.96 6.05 -1.67
CA ILE A 47 -6.58 6.55 -1.59
C ILE A 47 -5.67 5.82 -2.58
N GLU A 48 -5.72 4.48 -2.60
CA GLU A 48 -4.91 3.64 -3.50
C GLU A 48 -5.11 4.01 -4.97
N GLN A 49 -6.35 4.29 -5.36
CA GLN A 49 -6.71 4.65 -6.73
C GLN A 49 -6.56 6.14 -7.04
N LEU A 50 -6.18 6.95 -6.05
CA LEU A 50 -6.19 8.42 -6.15
C LEU A 50 -7.54 8.90 -6.70
N ALA A 51 -8.63 8.44 -6.09
CA ALA A 51 -9.99 8.69 -6.55
C ALA A 51 -10.26 10.18 -6.87
N ASN A 52 -11.03 10.46 -7.90
CA ASN A 52 -11.39 11.81 -8.31
C ASN A 52 -12.86 11.87 -8.76
N HIS A 53 -13.79 11.73 -7.81
CA HIS A 53 -15.25 11.66 -8.00
C HIS A 53 -15.72 10.50 -8.91
N ASP A 54 -14.85 9.57 -9.25
CA ASP A 54 -15.07 8.46 -10.17
C ASP A 54 -15.29 7.11 -9.48
N THR A 55 -15.36 7.12 -8.15
CA THR A 55 -15.73 5.95 -7.33
C THR A 55 -17.16 6.06 -6.81
N ILE A 56 -17.68 4.96 -6.26
CA ILE A 56 -19.04 4.94 -5.67
C ILE A 56 -19.18 5.97 -4.55
N THR A 57 -18.10 6.26 -3.82
CA THR A 57 -18.10 7.23 -2.72
C THR A 57 -18.00 8.67 -3.20
N GLN A 58 -17.63 8.90 -4.44
CA GLN A 58 -17.36 10.24 -5.01
C GLN A 58 -16.33 11.07 -4.23
N ARG A 59 -15.42 10.42 -3.50
CA ARG A 59 -14.28 11.09 -2.86
C ARG A 59 -13.28 11.58 -3.88
N SER A 60 -12.51 12.60 -3.50
CA SER A 60 -11.36 13.06 -4.28
C SER A 60 -10.11 13.02 -3.44
N VAL A 61 -9.03 12.54 -4.05
CA VAL A 61 -7.71 12.42 -3.43
C VAL A 61 -6.70 13.26 -4.21
N PHE A 62 -6.00 14.15 -3.53
CA PHE A 62 -5.02 15.06 -4.11
C PHE A 62 -3.66 14.81 -3.49
N ILE A 63 -2.61 14.98 -4.28
CA ILE A 63 -1.22 14.99 -3.81
C ILE A 63 -0.69 16.43 -3.99
N ASP A 64 -0.26 17.08 -2.88
CA ASP A 64 0.21 18.45 -2.86
C ASP A 64 -0.78 19.43 -3.54
N ASP A 65 -2.08 19.28 -3.25
CA ASP A 65 -3.19 20.04 -3.81
C ASP A 65 -3.32 19.95 -5.35
N THR A 66 -2.65 18.98 -5.98
CA THR A 66 -2.72 18.75 -7.42
C THR A 66 -3.76 17.68 -7.74
N ASN A 67 -4.63 17.98 -8.70
CA ASN A 67 -5.56 17.01 -9.29
C ASN A 67 -4.91 16.41 -10.53
N PHE A 68 -5.12 15.11 -10.75
CA PHE A 68 -4.51 14.36 -11.84
C PHE A 68 -5.57 13.81 -12.80
N SER A 69 -5.26 13.80 -14.09
CA SER A 69 -6.07 13.11 -15.10
C SER A 69 -6.12 11.61 -14.80
N TRP A 70 -7.05 10.89 -15.42
CA TRP A 70 -7.16 9.45 -15.26
C TRP A 70 -5.87 8.71 -15.66
N GLU A 71 -5.24 9.09 -16.75
CA GLU A 71 -3.98 8.53 -17.24
C GLU A 71 -2.82 8.77 -16.28
N GLU A 72 -2.70 10.00 -15.78
CA GLU A 72 -1.67 10.34 -14.80
C GLU A 72 -1.85 9.59 -13.49
N ARG A 73 -3.10 9.38 -13.05
CA ARG A 73 -3.41 8.61 -11.83
C ARG A 73 -3.00 7.15 -11.95
N GLN A 74 -3.25 6.53 -13.10
CA GLN A 74 -2.82 5.14 -13.34
C GLN A 74 -1.31 4.97 -13.23
N GLN A 75 -0.54 5.92 -13.73
CA GLN A 75 0.92 5.89 -13.61
C GLN A 75 1.38 6.23 -12.18
N ARG A 76 0.76 7.20 -11.52
CA ARG A 76 1.17 7.67 -10.20
C ARG A 76 0.77 6.74 -9.08
N SER A 77 -0.38 6.10 -9.13
CA SER A 77 -0.80 5.12 -8.09
C SER A 77 0.21 4.01 -7.91
N LEU A 78 0.89 3.60 -8.97
CA LEU A 78 1.96 2.61 -8.94
C LEU A 78 3.22 3.09 -8.20
N HIS A 79 3.41 4.40 -8.03
CA HIS A 79 4.61 4.99 -7.45
C HIS A 79 4.38 5.69 -6.11
N PHE A 80 3.15 6.09 -5.80
CA PHE A 80 2.83 6.87 -4.61
C PHE A 80 2.16 6.09 -3.50
N VAL A 81 1.46 5.02 -3.82
CA VAL A 81 0.72 4.25 -2.84
C VAL A 81 1.15 2.79 -2.89
N ALA A 82 1.71 2.32 -1.78
CA ALA A 82 1.94 0.90 -1.55
C ALA A 82 0.87 0.38 -0.59
N HIS A 83 0.14 -0.64 -0.98
CA HIS A 83 -0.96 -1.20 -0.22
C HIS A 83 -0.69 -2.64 0.23
N LEU A 84 -0.76 -2.88 1.53
CA LEU A 84 -0.75 -4.22 2.10
C LEU A 84 -2.15 -4.63 2.54
N GLY A 85 -2.78 -5.47 1.74
CA GLY A 85 -4.09 -6.02 2.04
C GLY A 85 -4.06 -7.08 3.15
N GLN A 86 -5.21 -7.33 3.76
CA GLN A 86 -5.35 -8.28 4.87
C GLN A 86 -5.04 -9.72 4.46
N ASN A 87 -5.34 -10.11 3.22
CA ASN A 87 -5.26 -11.49 2.71
C ASN A 87 -4.24 -11.64 1.56
N MET A 88 -3.26 -10.73 1.48
CA MET A 88 -2.21 -10.85 0.46
C MET A 88 -1.32 -12.06 0.73
N ARG A 89 -1.01 -12.79 -0.33
CA ARG A 89 -0.09 -13.93 -0.34
C ARG A 89 0.73 -13.86 -1.63
N PHE A 90 1.91 -14.43 -1.59
CA PHE A 90 2.68 -14.67 -2.79
C PHE A 90 2.02 -15.78 -3.62
N MET A 91 1.93 -15.57 -4.94
CA MET A 91 1.41 -16.55 -5.90
C MET A 91 2.49 -16.95 -6.90
N LEU A 92 3.76 -16.69 -6.58
CA LEU A 92 4.91 -16.99 -7.43
C LEU A 92 5.63 -18.22 -6.88
N ASP A 93 5.99 -19.14 -7.77
CA ASP A 93 6.83 -20.29 -7.45
C ASP A 93 8.30 -19.92 -7.68
N THR A 94 8.85 -19.21 -6.72
CA THR A 94 10.23 -18.70 -6.78
C THR A 94 10.79 -18.57 -5.36
N THR A 95 12.09 -18.28 -5.24
CA THR A 95 12.75 -18.01 -3.96
C THR A 95 12.47 -16.57 -3.48
N VAL A 96 12.72 -16.33 -2.20
CA VAL A 96 12.64 -15.00 -1.59
C VAL A 96 13.57 -14.01 -2.32
N GLU A 97 14.82 -14.41 -2.54
CA GLU A 97 15.82 -13.57 -3.21
C GLU A 97 15.44 -13.24 -4.65
N ASP A 98 15.02 -14.23 -5.42
CA ASP A 98 14.59 -14.02 -6.81
C ASP A 98 13.39 -13.09 -6.92
N PHE A 99 12.43 -13.22 -5.97
CA PHE A 99 11.28 -12.33 -5.90
C PHE A 99 11.71 -10.88 -5.66
N LEU A 100 12.57 -10.64 -4.67
CA LEU A 100 13.04 -9.29 -4.34
C LEU A 100 13.78 -8.66 -5.52
N ASN A 101 14.66 -9.43 -6.18
CA ASN A 101 15.40 -8.97 -7.36
C ASN A 101 14.46 -8.68 -8.53
N LEU A 102 13.46 -9.53 -8.77
CA LEU A 102 12.46 -9.32 -9.80
C LEU A 102 11.64 -8.05 -9.54
N HIS A 103 11.16 -7.87 -8.30
CA HIS A 103 10.37 -6.67 -7.94
C HIS A 103 11.20 -5.40 -8.08
N ALA A 104 12.44 -5.41 -7.62
CA ALA A 104 13.36 -4.28 -7.78
C ALA A 104 13.62 -3.95 -9.26
N CYS A 105 13.80 -4.96 -10.09
CA CYS A 105 13.94 -4.80 -11.54
C CYS A 105 12.68 -4.13 -12.15
N CYS A 106 11.48 -4.57 -11.78
CA CYS A 106 10.22 -3.96 -12.24
C CYS A 106 10.08 -2.49 -11.80
N ARG A 107 10.71 -2.09 -10.71
CA ARG A 107 10.73 -0.72 -10.19
C ARG A 107 11.95 0.09 -10.62
N ALA A 108 12.82 -0.46 -11.48
CA ALA A 108 14.08 0.13 -11.90
C ALA A 108 14.96 0.59 -10.70
N LYS A 109 14.94 -0.19 -9.62
CA LYS A 109 15.75 0.04 -8.40
C LYS A 109 16.87 -0.96 -8.28
N GLN A 110 17.99 -0.52 -7.74
CA GLN A 110 19.05 -1.40 -7.25
C GLN A 110 18.84 -1.65 -5.77
N ILE A 111 18.87 -2.89 -5.36
CA ILE A 111 18.67 -3.31 -3.98
C ILE A 111 19.79 -4.24 -3.50
N ASN A 112 19.86 -4.36 -2.18
CA ASN A 112 20.54 -5.47 -1.51
C ASN A 112 19.48 -6.38 -0.89
N SER A 113 19.22 -7.54 -1.47
CA SER A 113 18.21 -8.49 -1.00
C SER A 113 18.49 -8.96 0.44
N ASP A 114 19.76 -9.13 0.82
CA ASP A 114 20.15 -9.54 2.18
C ASP A 114 19.74 -8.48 3.22
N GLU A 115 19.85 -7.20 2.88
CA GLU A 115 19.41 -6.10 3.76
C GLU A 115 17.91 -6.14 3.98
N ILE A 116 17.13 -6.32 2.94
CA ILE A 116 15.67 -6.43 3.02
C ILE A 116 15.26 -7.64 3.87
N ILE A 117 15.90 -8.80 3.64
CA ILE A 117 15.66 -10.02 4.42
C ILE A 117 16.04 -9.81 5.88
N CYS A 118 17.15 -9.13 6.15
CA CYS A 118 17.56 -8.79 7.51
C CYS A 118 16.49 -7.94 8.23
N HIS A 119 15.93 -6.94 7.57
CA HIS A 119 14.83 -6.14 8.13
C HIS A 119 13.54 -6.95 8.32
N ALA A 120 13.19 -7.81 7.37
CA ALA A 120 12.05 -8.72 7.53
C ALA A 120 12.22 -9.62 8.76
N ASN A 121 13.43 -10.13 8.99
CA ASN A 121 13.76 -10.98 10.13
C ASN A 121 13.73 -10.24 11.50
N GLN A 122 13.75 -8.91 11.51
CA GLN A 122 13.52 -8.14 12.75
C GLN A 122 12.02 -8.06 13.12
N ILE A 123 11.12 -8.30 12.17
CA ILE A 123 9.67 -8.20 12.33
C ILE A 123 9.06 -9.55 12.75
N THR A 124 9.66 -10.66 12.30
CA THR A 124 9.16 -12.02 12.58
C THR A 124 10.14 -12.83 13.41
N PRO A 125 9.67 -13.67 14.36
CA PRO A 125 10.53 -14.55 15.13
C PRO A 125 11.12 -15.70 14.32
N GLU A 126 10.50 -16.07 13.20
CA GLU A 126 10.96 -17.15 12.32
C GLU A 126 11.82 -16.58 11.21
N ALA A 127 13.08 -17.03 11.12
CA ALA A 127 14.01 -16.55 10.11
C ALA A 127 13.54 -16.87 8.68
N ILE A 128 13.63 -15.88 7.81
CA ILE A 128 13.42 -16.00 6.37
C ILE A 128 14.80 -16.17 5.73
N MET A 129 14.94 -17.16 4.86
CA MET A 129 16.20 -17.44 4.17
C MET A 129 16.10 -17.02 2.69
N PRO A 130 17.19 -16.53 2.06
CA PRO A 130 17.19 -16.09 0.66
C PRO A 130 16.69 -17.15 -0.32
N ASN A 131 17.12 -18.39 -0.13
CA ASN A 131 16.79 -19.54 -0.98
C ASN A 131 15.47 -20.24 -0.60
N GLN A 132 14.74 -19.75 0.38
CA GLN A 132 13.45 -20.32 0.78
C GLN A 132 12.39 -20.03 -0.28
N SER A 133 11.56 -21.04 -0.63
CA SER A 133 10.42 -20.83 -1.52
C SER A 133 9.36 -19.93 -0.86
N LEU A 134 8.85 -18.95 -1.60
CA LEU A 134 7.78 -18.05 -1.15
C LEU A 134 6.52 -18.81 -0.70
N ASN A 135 6.22 -19.93 -1.35
CA ASN A 135 5.04 -20.75 -1.04
C ASN A 135 5.15 -21.46 0.31
N LEU A 136 6.35 -21.58 0.88
CA LEU A 136 6.61 -22.22 2.17
C LEU A 136 6.70 -21.22 3.33
N LEU A 137 6.56 -19.93 3.06
CA LEU A 137 6.56 -18.91 4.11
C LEU A 137 5.29 -19.01 4.96
N SER A 138 5.47 -18.95 6.29
CA SER A 138 4.33 -18.79 7.21
C SER A 138 3.61 -17.45 6.95
N GLY A 139 2.39 -17.32 7.47
CA GLY A 139 1.65 -16.05 7.35
C GLY A 139 2.39 -14.86 7.97
N GLY A 140 3.12 -15.08 9.06
CA GLY A 140 3.96 -14.07 9.72
C GLY A 140 5.16 -13.68 8.86
N GLN A 141 5.90 -14.66 8.35
CA GLN A 141 7.02 -14.44 7.44
C GLN A 141 6.59 -13.72 6.15
N THR A 142 5.48 -14.14 5.55
CA THR A 142 4.90 -13.50 4.36
C THR A 142 4.66 -12.01 4.61
N ARG A 143 4.04 -11.66 5.75
CA ARG A 143 3.78 -10.26 6.10
C ARG A 143 5.05 -9.47 6.38
N ALA A 144 5.98 -10.05 7.12
CA ALA A 144 7.26 -9.41 7.42
C ALA A 144 8.04 -9.09 6.15
N LEU A 145 8.10 -10.06 5.21
CA LEU A 145 8.74 -9.87 3.92
C LEU A 145 8.05 -8.79 3.09
N MET A 146 6.72 -8.79 3.00
CA MET A 146 5.97 -7.76 2.26
C MET A 146 6.15 -6.37 2.85
N ILE A 147 6.22 -6.22 4.17
CA ILE A 147 6.47 -4.93 4.83
C ILE A 147 7.87 -4.42 4.48
N ALA A 148 8.88 -5.29 4.59
CA ALA A 148 10.25 -4.92 4.25
C ALA A 148 10.40 -4.59 2.76
N ASP A 149 9.83 -5.41 1.87
CA ASP A 149 9.82 -5.20 0.43
C ASP A 149 9.25 -3.83 0.05
N ILE A 150 8.08 -3.47 0.59
CA ILE A 150 7.45 -2.17 0.36
C ILE A 150 8.31 -1.02 0.87
N ALA A 151 8.93 -1.17 2.04
CA ALA A 151 9.74 -0.11 2.63
C ALA A 151 11.00 0.21 1.82
N PHE A 152 11.56 -0.77 1.11
CA PHE A 152 12.82 -0.64 0.35
C PHE A 152 12.61 -0.47 -1.16
N ILE A 153 11.57 -1.08 -1.73
CA ILE A 153 11.37 -1.14 -3.18
C ILE A 153 10.27 -0.19 -3.66
N CYS A 154 9.29 0.15 -2.85
CA CYS A 154 8.28 1.16 -3.16
C CYS A 154 8.64 2.52 -2.57
#